data_7d992e152e54f217df9d5a2f916a2768
#
_entry.id   7d992e152e54f217df9d5a2f916a2768
#
_cell.length_a   1.000
_cell.length_b   1.000
_cell.length_c   1.000
_cell.angle_alpha   90.00
_cell.angle_beta   90.00
_cell.angle_gamma   90.00
#
_symmetry.space_group_name_H-M   'P 1'
#
loop_
_entity.id
_entity.type
_entity.pdbx_description
1 polymer ?
#
loop_
_entity_poly.entity_id
_entity_poly.type
_entity_poly.pdbx_seq_one_letter_code
_entity_poly.pdbx_strand_id
1 'polypeptide(L)'
;MLRQIKRLLENVPHSMGVTVVNPLQFLRELFTINGAGTLIRRGSRIDVHDGWQSVDRARLRALFASAFGRDIRDDFFSRPVARTFVEESYRGAAVVAETEVAPYLTKFAVERQAQGDGLGTEIWSLVTRDYPAFFWRSRPENPITTWYVKQCDGLLRFPKWHIFWRGLPIETIGPAVQHALAAESDFG
;
A
#
# COMPACT_ATOMS: atom_id res chain seq x y z
N MET A 1 -24.95 -3.45 20.17
CA MET A 1 -23.48 -3.34 20.30
C MET A 1 -22.83 -2.79 19.04
N LEU A 2 -22.82 -3.45 17.88
CA LEU A 2 -22.12 -2.95 16.66
C LEU A 2 -22.58 -1.57 16.20
N ARG A 3 -23.87 -1.24 16.25
CA ARG A 3 -24.39 0.10 15.91
C ARG A 3 -23.86 1.21 16.83
N GLN A 4 -23.66 0.90 18.11
CA GLN A 4 -23.09 1.86 19.07
C GLN A 4 -21.61 2.06 18.82
N ILE A 5 -20.86 0.99 18.54
CA ILE A 5 -19.44 1.05 18.16
C ILE A 5 -19.27 1.89 16.88
N LYS A 6 -20.12 1.68 15.86
CA LYS A 6 -20.10 2.49 14.65
C LYS A 6 -20.27 3.99 14.95
N ARG A 7 -21.26 4.36 15.77
CA ARG A 7 -21.48 5.77 16.18
C ARG A 7 -20.30 6.35 16.95
N LEU A 8 -19.65 5.55 17.82
CA LEU A 8 -18.45 5.99 18.53
C LEU A 8 -17.31 6.26 17.55
N LEU A 9 -17.07 5.34 16.61
CA LEU A 9 -16.01 5.48 15.62
C LEU A 9 -16.25 6.65 14.64
N GLU A 10 -17.51 7.03 14.38
CA GLU A 10 -17.84 8.19 13.54
C GLU A 10 -17.45 9.53 14.19
N ASN A 11 -17.33 9.58 15.53
CA ASN A 11 -17.05 10.79 16.30
C ASN A 11 -15.62 10.87 16.88
N VAL A 12 -14.75 9.91 16.53
CA VAL A 12 -13.36 9.90 17.00
C VAL A 12 -12.39 9.95 15.81
N PRO A 13 -11.13 10.41 16.03
CA PRO A 13 -10.09 10.37 14.98
C PRO A 13 -9.92 8.98 14.38
N HIS A 14 -9.55 8.89 13.09
CA HIS A 14 -9.34 7.63 12.38
C HIS A 14 -8.27 6.72 13.01
N SER A 15 -7.33 7.31 13.74
CA SER A 15 -6.31 6.58 14.51
C SER A 15 -6.86 5.85 15.74
N MET A 16 -8.09 6.14 16.14
CA MET A 16 -8.71 5.47 17.29
C MET A 16 -9.46 4.22 16.87
N GLY A 17 -9.49 3.23 17.76
CA GLY A 17 -10.25 2.00 17.63
C GLY A 17 -11.05 1.72 18.88
N VAL A 18 -12.03 0.84 18.77
CA VAL A 18 -12.79 0.31 19.89
C VAL A 18 -12.41 -1.16 20.07
N THR A 19 -11.86 -1.52 21.22
CA THR A 19 -11.58 -2.91 21.56
C THR A 19 -12.73 -3.49 22.37
N VAL A 20 -13.26 -4.61 21.90
CA VAL A 20 -14.24 -5.41 22.62
C VAL A 20 -13.51 -6.57 23.28
N VAL A 21 -13.51 -6.60 24.59
CA VAL A 21 -12.79 -7.59 25.38
C VAL A 21 -13.66 -8.17 26.49
N ASN A 22 -13.42 -9.43 26.85
CA ASN A 22 -14.03 -10.03 28.04
C ASN A 22 -13.48 -9.32 29.29
N PRO A 23 -14.33 -8.91 30.26
CA PRO A 23 -13.88 -8.24 31.47
C PRO A 23 -12.74 -8.96 32.22
N LEU A 24 -12.73 -10.29 32.23
CA LEU A 24 -11.68 -11.09 32.87
C LEU A 24 -10.32 -11.03 32.14
N GLN A 25 -10.29 -10.57 30.90
CA GLN A 25 -9.10 -10.43 30.08
C GLN A 25 -8.67 -8.97 29.87
N PHE A 26 -9.36 -8.03 30.52
CA PHE A 26 -9.12 -6.60 30.34
C PHE A 26 -7.67 -6.18 30.67
N LEU A 27 -7.10 -6.71 31.75
CA LEU A 27 -5.71 -6.44 32.11
C LEU A 27 -4.73 -6.98 31.04
N ARG A 28 -5.03 -8.14 30.48
CA ARG A 28 -4.23 -8.71 29.39
C ARG A 28 -4.26 -7.84 28.13
N GLU A 29 -5.42 -7.28 27.80
CA GLU A 29 -5.55 -6.32 26.69
C GLU A 29 -4.68 -5.08 26.89
N LEU A 30 -4.67 -4.53 28.11
CA LEU A 30 -3.92 -3.31 28.43
C LEU A 30 -2.41 -3.51 28.50
N PHE A 31 -1.94 -4.69 28.89
CA PHE A 31 -0.52 -4.92 29.22
C PHE A 31 0.19 -5.90 28.27
N THR A 32 -0.45 -6.36 27.21
CA THR A 32 0.19 -7.25 26.22
C THR A 32 0.11 -6.69 24.81
N ILE A 33 1.19 -6.86 24.05
CA ILE A 33 1.29 -6.44 22.63
C ILE A 33 0.27 -7.18 21.74
N ASN A 34 -0.05 -8.42 22.09
CA ASN A 34 -0.95 -9.28 21.31
C ASN A 34 -2.39 -9.29 21.83
N GLY A 35 -2.84 -8.30 22.59
CA GLY A 35 -4.20 -8.15 23.07
C GLY A 35 -5.05 -9.44 23.21
N ALA A 36 -6.16 -9.36 23.91
CA ALA A 36 -7.06 -10.52 24.07
C ALA A 36 -8.48 -10.23 23.50
N GLY A 37 -8.68 -9.03 22.97
CA GLY A 37 -9.94 -8.53 22.47
C GLY A 37 -10.04 -8.46 20.95
N THR A 38 -11.24 -8.06 20.49
CA THR A 38 -11.47 -7.73 19.07
C THR A 38 -11.36 -6.23 18.89
N LEU A 39 -10.31 -5.78 18.20
CA LEU A 39 -10.13 -4.39 17.83
C LEU A 39 -11.00 -4.06 16.60
N ILE A 40 -11.89 -3.09 16.76
CA ILE A 40 -12.75 -2.57 15.71
C ILE A 40 -12.28 -1.15 15.40
N ARG A 41 -11.88 -0.89 14.16
CA ARG A 41 -11.46 0.43 13.67
C ARG A 41 -12.37 0.91 12.56
N ARG A 42 -12.41 2.21 12.36
CA ARG A 42 -13.03 2.78 11.17
C ARG A 42 -12.15 2.45 9.96
N GLY A 43 -12.74 1.88 8.91
CA GLY A 43 -12.05 1.69 7.64
C GLY A 43 -11.67 3.04 7.03
N SER A 44 -10.55 3.09 6.35
CA SER A 44 -10.12 4.29 5.64
C SER A 44 -10.87 4.42 4.33
N ARG A 45 -11.28 5.64 3.99
CA ARG A 45 -11.79 5.91 2.65
C ARG A 45 -10.61 6.00 1.69
N ILE A 46 -10.62 5.15 0.67
CA ILE A 46 -9.62 5.14 -0.38
C ILE A 46 -10.30 5.57 -1.67
N ASP A 47 -9.91 6.71 -2.20
CA ASP A 47 -10.37 7.22 -3.48
C ASP A 47 -9.51 6.64 -4.60
N VAL A 48 -10.15 6.27 -5.70
CA VAL A 48 -9.50 5.72 -6.89
C VAL A 48 -9.61 6.74 -8.01
N HIS A 49 -8.48 7.15 -8.56
CA HIS A 49 -8.38 8.17 -9.60
C HIS A 49 -7.83 7.57 -10.88
N ASP A 50 -8.38 7.98 -12.02
CA ASP A 50 -7.83 7.66 -13.33
C ASP A 50 -6.60 8.56 -13.58
N GLY A 51 -5.45 7.92 -13.68
CA GLY A 51 -4.17 8.62 -13.81
C GLY A 51 -3.88 9.55 -12.62
N TRP A 52 -3.57 10.80 -12.93
CA TRP A 52 -3.32 11.86 -11.97
C TRP A 52 -4.50 12.84 -11.80
N GLN A 53 -5.68 12.50 -12.34
CA GLN A 53 -6.84 13.37 -12.26
C GLN A 53 -7.31 13.50 -10.81
N SER A 54 -7.60 14.74 -10.41
CA SER A 54 -8.10 15.05 -9.07
C SER A 54 -7.19 14.64 -7.90
N VAL A 55 -5.93 14.26 -8.17
CA VAL A 55 -4.94 13.93 -7.13
C VAL A 55 -4.21 15.20 -6.71
N ASP A 56 -4.15 15.47 -5.43
CA ASP A 56 -3.26 16.50 -4.88
C ASP A 56 -1.81 15.99 -4.94
N ARG A 57 -1.10 16.42 -6.01
CA ARG A 57 0.28 15.98 -6.29
C ARG A 57 1.26 16.42 -5.21
N ALA A 58 1.01 17.57 -4.56
CA ALA A 58 1.89 18.07 -3.50
C ALA A 58 1.79 17.18 -2.26
N ARG A 59 0.58 16.82 -1.83
CA ARG A 59 0.36 15.89 -0.72
C ARG A 59 0.90 14.49 -1.03
N LEU A 60 0.69 14.00 -2.27
CA LEU A 60 1.19 12.70 -2.68
C LEU A 60 2.72 12.67 -2.72
N ARG A 61 3.37 13.75 -3.19
CA ARG A 61 4.83 13.92 -3.12
C ARG A 61 5.33 13.86 -1.68
N ALA A 62 4.69 14.58 -0.78
CA ALA A 62 5.04 14.59 0.65
C ALA A 62 4.92 13.19 1.28
N LEU A 63 3.85 12.45 0.98
CA LEU A 63 3.69 11.06 1.41
C LEU A 63 4.86 10.19 0.93
N PHE A 64 5.21 10.27 -0.37
CA PHE A 64 6.30 9.46 -0.92
C PHE A 64 7.65 9.85 -0.33
N ALA A 65 7.93 11.14 -0.18
CA ALA A 65 9.17 11.61 0.45
C ALA A 65 9.29 11.09 1.89
N SER A 66 8.21 11.17 2.68
CA SER A 66 8.17 10.64 4.05
C SER A 66 8.33 9.11 4.10
N ALA A 67 7.62 8.38 3.23
CA ALA A 67 7.61 6.92 3.26
C ALA A 67 8.94 6.31 2.76
N PHE A 68 9.55 6.90 1.75
CA PHE A 68 10.79 6.39 1.14
C PHE A 68 12.07 7.07 1.63
N GLY A 69 11.95 8.19 2.38
CA GLY A 69 13.10 8.98 2.85
C GLY A 69 13.89 9.66 1.73
N ARG A 70 13.28 9.85 0.56
CA ARG A 70 13.90 10.44 -0.65
C ARG A 70 12.84 11.18 -1.44
N ASP A 71 13.24 12.29 -2.07
CA ASP A 71 12.34 13.06 -2.92
C ASP A 71 12.09 12.40 -4.27
N ILE A 72 10.85 12.48 -4.72
CA ILE A 72 10.45 12.06 -6.06
C ILE A 72 10.93 13.11 -7.07
N ARG A 73 11.47 12.65 -8.20
CA ARG A 73 11.87 13.48 -9.32
C ARG A 73 10.70 14.33 -9.83
N ASP A 74 11.00 15.51 -10.36
CA ASP A 74 9.96 16.45 -10.83
C ASP A 74 9.16 15.90 -12.02
N ASP A 75 9.79 15.08 -12.87
CA ASP A 75 9.17 14.46 -14.03
C ASP A 75 8.22 13.28 -13.70
N PHE A 76 8.20 12.80 -12.44
CA PHE A 76 7.38 11.67 -12.04
C PHE A 76 5.89 11.85 -12.37
N PHE A 77 5.34 13.02 -12.03
CA PHE A 77 3.92 13.32 -12.28
C PHE A 77 3.60 13.69 -13.75
N SER A 78 4.62 13.77 -14.60
CA SER A 78 4.46 13.94 -16.05
C SER A 78 4.34 12.60 -16.77
N ARG A 79 4.72 11.50 -16.11
CA ARG A 79 4.61 10.15 -16.68
C ARG A 79 3.17 9.66 -16.63
N PRO A 80 2.70 8.98 -17.68
CA PRO A 80 1.36 8.42 -17.67
C PRO A 80 1.25 7.28 -16.64
N VAL A 81 0.17 7.27 -15.90
CA VAL A 81 -0.21 6.17 -15.02
C VAL A 81 -1.68 5.82 -15.26
N ALA A 82 -2.04 4.56 -15.02
CA ALA A 82 -3.40 4.09 -15.23
C ALA A 82 -4.32 4.50 -14.08
N ARG A 83 -3.92 4.17 -12.87
CA ARG A 83 -4.70 4.46 -11.67
C ARG A 83 -3.84 4.85 -10.49
N THR A 84 -4.41 5.73 -9.66
CA THR A 84 -3.86 6.13 -8.38
C THR A 84 -4.90 5.86 -7.29
N PHE A 85 -4.53 5.07 -6.30
CA PHE A 85 -5.34 4.75 -5.11
C PHE A 85 -4.80 5.58 -3.96
N VAL A 86 -5.62 6.44 -3.38
CA VAL A 86 -5.16 7.38 -2.34
C VAL A 86 -6.13 7.36 -1.16
N GLU A 87 -5.62 7.17 0.03
CA GLU A 87 -6.42 7.37 1.25
C GLU A 87 -6.72 8.87 1.43
N GLU A 88 -7.96 9.22 1.81
CA GLU A 88 -8.50 10.58 1.84
C GLU A 88 -7.62 11.62 2.56
N SER A 89 -6.86 11.18 3.56
CA SER A 89 -5.90 12.02 4.30
C SER A 89 -4.47 11.94 3.77
N TYR A 90 -4.22 11.20 2.67
CA TYR A 90 -2.90 10.96 2.07
C TYR A 90 -1.91 10.23 2.99
N ARG A 91 -2.40 9.37 3.89
CA ARG A 91 -1.56 8.51 4.73
C ARG A 91 -1.11 7.24 4.03
N GLY A 92 -1.68 6.93 2.88
CA GLY A 92 -1.30 5.78 2.07
C GLY A 92 -1.73 5.94 0.63
N ALA A 93 -0.95 5.38 -0.28
CA ALA A 93 -1.26 5.39 -1.71
C ALA A 93 -0.61 4.24 -2.46
N ALA A 94 -1.23 3.87 -3.59
CA ALA A 94 -0.66 3.02 -4.61
C ALA A 94 -0.80 3.67 -5.99
N VAL A 95 0.19 3.48 -6.85
CA VAL A 95 0.20 3.99 -8.22
C VAL A 95 0.50 2.87 -9.19
N VAL A 96 -0.40 2.64 -10.14
CA VAL A 96 -0.27 1.61 -11.18
C VAL A 96 -0.13 2.29 -12.53
N ALA A 97 0.88 1.91 -13.29
CA ALA A 97 1.07 2.30 -14.68
C ALA A 97 0.73 1.12 -15.60
N GLU A 98 0.12 1.42 -16.75
CA GLU A 98 0.05 0.44 -17.82
C GLU A 98 1.39 0.35 -18.55
N THR A 99 1.77 -0.85 -18.91
CA THR A 99 2.94 -1.13 -19.76
C THR A 99 2.55 -2.05 -20.88
N GLU A 100 3.40 -2.18 -21.89
CA GLU A 100 3.18 -3.14 -22.99
C GLU A 100 3.16 -4.60 -22.54
N VAL A 101 3.67 -4.87 -21.32
CA VAL A 101 3.81 -6.22 -20.79
C VAL A 101 2.63 -6.59 -19.88
N ALA A 102 2.41 -5.80 -18.84
CA ALA A 102 1.36 -5.97 -17.84
C ALA A 102 1.31 -4.72 -16.94
N PRO A 103 0.25 -4.53 -16.15
CA PRO A 103 0.19 -3.46 -15.16
C PRO A 103 1.40 -3.48 -14.22
N TYR A 104 2.02 -2.33 -14.01
CA TYR A 104 3.19 -2.16 -13.17
C TYR A 104 2.87 -1.29 -11.95
N LEU A 105 2.93 -1.86 -10.76
CA LEU A 105 2.79 -1.10 -9.51
C LEU A 105 4.08 -0.32 -9.26
N THR A 106 4.06 0.97 -9.63
CA THR A 106 5.24 1.84 -9.55
C THR A 106 5.54 2.29 -8.13
N LYS A 107 4.49 2.58 -7.36
CA LYS A 107 4.56 3.02 -5.96
C LYS A 107 3.53 2.34 -5.10
N PHE A 108 3.95 1.98 -3.90
CA PHE A 108 3.09 1.58 -2.81
C PHE A 108 3.68 2.14 -1.52
N ALA A 109 2.98 3.08 -0.91
CA ALA A 109 3.46 3.79 0.26
C ALA A 109 2.39 3.87 1.34
N VAL A 110 2.81 3.69 2.58
CA VAL A 110 1.99 3.94 3.77
C VAL A 110 2.86 4.70 4.76
N GLU A 111 2.33 5.81 5.27
CA GLU A 111 2.98 6.62 6.28
C GLU A 111 3.36 5.76 7.50
N ARG A 112 4.52 6.03 8.11
CA ARG A 112 5.03 5.21 9.23
C ARG A 112 4.04 5.09 10.38
N GLN A 113 3.33 6.17 10.69
CA GLN A 113 2.34 6.20 11.77
C GLN A 113 1.09 5.36 11.47
N ALA A 114 0.78 5.15 10.18
CA ALA A 114 -0.34 4.32 9.72
C ALA A 114 0.05 2.86 9.44
N GLN A 115 1.34 2.52 9.56
CA GLN A 115 1.81 1.14 9.43
C GLN A 115 1.31 0.31 10.62
N GLY A 116 0.71 -0.84 10.34
CA GLY A 116 0.06 -1.68 11.34
C GLY A 116 -1.43 -1.40 11.54
N ASP A 117 -1.96 -0.30 11.00
CA ASP A 117 -3.39 0.05 11.09
C ASP A 117 -4.28 -0.70 10.08
N GLY A 118 -3.68 -1.50 9.19
CA GLY A 118 -4.40 -2.23 8.14
C GLY A 118 -4.56 -1.45 6.84
N LEU A 119 -4.22 -0.14 6.81
CA LEU A 119 -4.37 0.71 5.63
C LEU A 119 -3.66 0.14 4.39
N GLY A 120 -2.43 -0.36 4.55
CA GLY A 120 -1.71 -1.00 3.45
C GLY A 120 -2.47 -2.20 2.88
N THR A 121 -3.09 -3.01 3.74
CA THR A 121 -3.90 -4.17 3.30
C THR A 121 -5.18 -3.72 2.59
N GLU A 122 -5.82 -2.64 3.04
CA GLU A 122 -7.01 -2.09 2.39
C GLU A 122 -6.68 -1.57 0.99
N ILE A 123 -5.62 -0.76 0.83
CA ILE A 123 -5.15 -0.27 -0.47
C ILE A 123 -4.77 -1.45 -1.38
N TRP A 124 -4.03 -2.42 -0.86
CA TRP A 124 -3.62 -3.61 -1.61
C TRP A 124 -4.81 -4.43 -2.11
N SER A 125 -5.84 -4.56 -1.30
CA SER A 125 -7.08 -5.26 -1.67
C SER A 125 -7.78 -4.59 -2.84
N LEU A 126 -7.78 -3.27 -2.91
CA LEU A 126 -8.32 -2.53 -4.04
C LEU A 126 -7.46 -2.70 -5.29
N VAL A 127 -6.12 -2.60 -5.15
CA VAL A 127 -5.20 -2.83 -6.27
C VAL A 127 -5.38 -4.23 -6.84
N THR A 128 -5.40 -5.28 -6.00
CA THR A 128 -5.53 -6.67 -6.46
C THR A 128 -6.91 -7.00 -7.01
N ARG A 129 -7.95 -6.29 -6.59
CA ARG A 129 -9.30 -6.40 -7.17
C ARG A 129 -9.35 -5.83 -8.59
N ASP A 130 -8.76 -4.65 -8.78
CA ASP A 130 -8.79 -3.94 -10.06
C ASP A 130 -7.73 -4.47 -11.04
N TYR A 131 -6.62 -4.97 -10.52
CA TYR A 131 -5.51 -5.57 -11.25
C TYR A 131 -5.21 -6.97 -10.70
N PRO A 132 -5.88 -8.02 -11.19
CA PRO A 132 -5.63 -9.40 -10.74
C PRO A 132 -4.24 -9.91 -11.14
N ALA A 133 -3.65 -9.34 -12.18
CA ALA A 133 -2.32 -9.67 -12.70
C ALA A 133 -1.47 -8.40 -12.82
N PHE A 134 -0.35 -8.34 -12.14
CA PHE A 134 0.59 -7.20 -12.17
C PHE A 134 1.95 -7.59 -11.61
N PHE A 135 2.95 -6.71 -11.79
CA PHE A 135 4.28 -6.88 -11.21
C PHE A 135 4.76 -5.58 -10.55
N TRP A 136 5.79 -5.72 -9.71
CA TRP A 136 6.44 -4.59 -9.03
C TRP A 136 7.88 -4.92 -8.67
N ARG A 137 8.63 -3.89 -8.31
CA ARG A 137 9.98 -4.05 -7.76
C ARG A 137 10.14 -3.34 -6.43
N SER A 138 11.07 -3.83 -5.63
CA SER A 138 11.46 -3.19 -4.38
C SER A 138 12.95 -3.30 -4.16
N ARG A 139 13.54 -2.41 -3.39
CA ARG A 139 14.92 -2.55 -2.94
C ARG A 139 15.03 -3.74 -2.00
N PRO A 140 16.18 -4.48 -2.03
CA PRO A 140 16.40 -5.63 -1.14
C PRO A 140 16.24 -5.29 0.35
N GLU A 141 16.71 -4.10 0.75
CA GLU A 141 16.70 -3.58 2.11
C GLU A 141 15.35 -3.03 2.57
N ASN A 142 14.35 -2.97 1.69
CA ASN A 142 13.03 -2.44 2.02
C ASN A 142 12.33 -3.33 3.05
N PRO A 143 11.96 -2.81 4.24
CA PRO A 143 11.35 -3.62 5.30
C PRO A 143 10.01 -4.26 4.91
N ILE A 144 9.30 -3.73 3.92
CA ILE A 144 8.06 -4.32 3.40
C ILE A 144 8.28 -5.64 2.63
N THR A 145 9.52 -5.98 2.29
CA THR A 145 9.85 -7.18 1.49
C THR A 145 9.23 -8.46 2.05
N THR A 146 9.26 -8.65 3.36
CA THR A 146 8.65 -9.84 4.01
C THR A 146 7.13 -9.90 3.77
N TRP A 147 6.48 -8.75 3.74
CA TRP A 147 5.05 -8.68 3.42
C TRP A 147 4.79 -8.94 1.93
N TYR A 148 5.60 -8.38 1.03
CA TYR A 148 5.50 -8.64 -0.41
C TYR A 148 5.65 -10.12 -0.77
N VAL A 149 6.56 -10.83 -0.11
CA VAL A 149 6.73 -12.28 -0.30
C VAL A 149 5.44 -13.06 0.00
N LYS A 150 4.60 -12.59 0.92
CA LYS A 150 3.30 -13.20 1.22
C LYS A 150 2.20 -12.81 0.23
N GLN A 151 2.42 -11.78 -0.57
CA GLN A 151 1.43 -11.24 -1.50
C GLN A 151 1.69 -11.66 -2.96
N CYS A 152 2.91 -12.09 -3.29
CA CYS A 152 3.30 -12.45 -4.64
C CYS A 152 3.12 -13.95 -4.92
N ASP A 153 2.98 -14.29 -6.21
CA ASP A 153 3.03 -15.69 -6.69
C ASP A 153 4.48 -16.09 -7.01
N GLY A 154 5.36 -15.12 -7.26
CA GLY A 154 6.77 -15.35 -7.51
C GLY A 154 7.65 -14.13 -7.30
N LEU A 155 8.95 -14.42 -7.16
CA LEU A 155 9.99 -13.45 -6.83
C LEU A 155 11.32 -13.83 -7.48
N LEU A 156 11.96 -12.86 -8.15
CA LEU A 156 13.38 -12.93 -8.53
C LEU A 156 14.19 -11.89 -7.76
N ARG A 157 15.36 -12.33 -7.26
CA ARG A 157 16.27 -11.49 -6.49
C ARG A 157 17.47 -11.11 -7.33
N PHE A 158 17.67 -9.79 -7.48
CA PHE A 158 18.85 -9.20 -8.10
C PHE A 158 19.58 -8.31 -7.09
N PRO A 159 20.85 -7.98 -7.30
CA PRO A 159 21.64 -7.18 -6.34
C PRO A 159 21.01 -5.82 -6.00
N LYS A 160 20.36 -5.16 -6.97
CA LYS A 160 19.73 -3.85 -6.79
C LYS A 160 18.22 -3.90 -6.56
N TRP A 161 17.55 -4.96 -6.99
CA TRP A 161 16.11 -5.06 -7.01
C TRP A 161 15.63 -6.48 -6.70
N HIS A 162 14.59 -6.58 -5.90
CA HIS A 162 13.70 -7.72 -5.86
C HIS A 162 12.51 -7.42 -6.79
N ILE A 163 12.19 -8.34 -7.66
CA ILE A 163 11.08 -8.21 -8.62
C ILE A 163 10.04 -9.26 -8.29
N PHE A 164 8.84 -8.82 -8.10
CA PHE A 164 7.71 -9.62 -7.67
C PHE A 164 6.63 -9.57 -8.76
N TRP A 165 5.82 -10.62 -8.83
CA TRP A 165 4.63 -10.64 -9.66
C TRP A 165 3.50 -11.41 -8.99
N ARG A 166 2.29 -11.15 -9.47
CA ARG A 166 1.06 -11.80 -9.07
C ARG A 166 0.19 -11.99 -10.32
N GLY A 167 -0.44 -13.17 -10.48
CA GLY A 167 -1.41 -13.47 -11.53
C GLY A 167 -0.84 -13.47 -12.96
N LEU A 168 0.47 -13.29 -13.16
CA LEU A 168 1.04 -13.22 -14.50
C LEU A 168 1.11 -14.61 -15.15
N PRO A 169 0.75 -14.73 -16.45
CA PRO A 169 1.07 -15.90 -17.27
C PRO A 169 2.59 -16.11 -17.33
N ILE A 170 3.01 -17.38 -17.43
CA ILE A 170 4.44 -17.74 -17.37
C ILE A 170 5.27 -17.07 -18.47
N GLU A 171 4.70 -16.91 -19.66
CA GLU A 171 5.35 -16.24 -20.81
C GLU A 171 5.55 -14.74 -20.59
N THR A 172 4.77 -14.12 -19.70
CA THR A 172 4.82 -12.69 -19.40
C THR A 172 5.87 -12.37 -18.31
N ILE A 173 6.26 -13.34 -17.49
CA ILE A 173 7.17 -13.12 -16.35
C ILE A 173 8.53 -12.60 -16.83
N GLY A 174 9.14 -13.21 -17.85
CA GLY A 174 10.44 -12.78 -18.38
C GLY A 174 10.42 -11.32 -18.85
N PRO A 175 9.51 -10.93 -19.77
CA PRO A 175 9.33 -9.55 -20.17
C PRO A 175 9.07 -8.58 -19.01
N ALA A 176 8.24 -8.93 -18.00
CA ALA A 176 7.97 -8.11 -16.83
C ALA A 176 9.23 -7.87 -15.99
N VAL A 177 10.07 -8.90 -15.82
CA VAL A 177 11.35 -8.79 -15.13
C VAL A 177 12.31 -7.85 -15.87
N GLN A 178 12.42 -7.97 -17.19
CA GLN A 178 13.25 -7.06 -18.00
C GLN A 178 12.76 -5.64 -17.92
N HIS A 179 11.46 -5.39 -18.02
CA HIS A 179 10.88 -4.07 -17.85
C HIS A 179 11.22 -3.48 -16.46
N ALA A 180 11.04 -4.25 -15.38
CA ALA A 180 11.31 -3.78 -14.03
C ALA A 180 12.80 -3.47 -13.80
N LEU A 181 13.72 -4.21 -14.43
CA LEU A 181 15.15 -3.94 -14.35
C LEU A 181 15.56 -2.68 -15.13
N ALA A 182 14.95 -2.47 -16.32
CA ALA A 182 15.24 -1.34 -17.19
C ALA A 182 14.60 -0.02 -16.72
N ALA A 183 13.51 -0.11 -15.93
CA ALA A 183 12.80 1.07 -15.48
C ALA A 183 13.71 2.02 -14.69
N GLU A 184 13.67 3.31 -15.03
CA GLU A 184 14.45 4.35 -14.35
C GLU A 184 14.07 4.49 -12.87
N SER A 185 14.95 5.15 -12.10
CA SER A 185 14.63 5.54 -10.73
C SER A 185 13.64 6.71 -10.74
N ASP A 186 12.62 6.63 -9.91
CA ASP A 186 11.67 7.73 -9.70
C ASP A 186 12.13 8.71 -8.62
N PHE A 187 13.28 8.45 -8.01
CA PHE A 187 13.86 9.25 -6.95
C PHE A 187 15.15 9.94 -7.44
N GLY A 188 15.32 11.18 -7.00
CA GLY A 188 16.55 11.95 -7.21
C GLY A 188 17.70 11.48 -6.31
#